data_682f4ee5ed736f02317fdf1424f45b17
#
_entry.id   682f4ee5ed736f02317fdf1424f45b17
#
_cell.length_a   1.000
_cell.length_b   1.000
_cell.length_c   1.000
_cell.angle_alpha   90.00
_cell.angle_beta   90.00
_cell.angle_gamma   90.00
#
_symmetry.space_group_name_H-M   'P 1'
#
loop_
_entity.id
_entity.type
_entity.pdbx_description
1 polymer ?
#
loop_
_entity_poly.entity_id
_entity_poly.type
_entity_poly.pdbx_seq_one_letter_code
_entity_poly.pdbx_strand_id
1 'polypeptide(L)'
;EGAVIWELIMPAFMFMVGASLPFALARRIERGAGFAQNLKHVTFRALRLILLGQFLTTLRAGHYQHEPYETLTQLGISYFFAFLILSMRPRWQPVAAGLMLAANWALYVLFPGSEGPFSPRDNIGVVIDQAVFGLDHAGSWATINFLGSSITVLSGAWSGALLRSRRSHAAKLKILAAAIA
;
A
#
# COMPACT_ATOMS: atom_id res chain seq x y z
N GLU A 1 -14.86 19.16 -9.72
CA GLU A 1 -14.46 18.03 -10.57
C GLU A 1 -14.52 16.77 -9.70
N GLY A 2 -15.35 15.78 -10.08
CA GLY A 2 -15.55 14.55 -9.32
C GLY A 2 -14.48 13.50 -9.64
N ALA A 3 -14.30 12.51 -8.74
CA ALA A 3 -13.40 11.39 -8.96
C ALA A 3 -13.81 10.61 -10.21
N VAL A 4 -12.85 10.35 -11.08
CA VAL A 4 -13.07 9.60 -12.33
C VAL A 4 -12.83 8.11 -12.06
N ILE A 5 -13.56 7.23 -12.77
CA ILE A 5 -13.44 5.76 -12.59
C ILE A 5 -11.98 5.29 -12.69
N TRP A 6 -11.16 5.92 -13.52
CA TRP A 6 -9.74 5.60 -13.67
C TRP A 6 -8.93 5.75 -12.38
N GLU A 7 -9.28 6.72 -11.53
CA GLU A 7 -8.61 6.96 -10.25
C GLU A 7 -8.91 5.87 -9.22
N LEU A 8 -10.02 5.14 -9.40
CA LEU A 8 -10.41 4.05 -8.50
C LEU A 8 -9.77 2.71 -8.86
N ILE A 9 -9.23 2.54 -10.07
CA ILE A 9 -8.66 1.26 -10.53
C ILE A 9 -7.48 0.84 -9.64
N MET A 10 -6.54 1.75 -9.39
CA MET A 10 -5.36 1.44 -8.58
C MET A 10 -5.71 1.12 -7.12
N PRO A 11 -6.49 1.95 -6.39
CA PRO A 11 -6.92 1.61 -5.03
C PRO A 11 -7.73 0.31 -4.95
N ALA A 12 -8.64 0.06 -5.91
CA ALA A 12 -9.41 -1.17 -5.97
C ALA A 12 -8.51 -2.40 -6.17
N PHE A 13 -7.53 -2.30 -7.06
CA PHE A 13 -6.55 -3.36 -7.27
C PHE A 13 -5.72 -3.64 -6.00
N MET A 14 -5.23 -2.60 -5.34
CA MET A 14 -4.49 -2.72 -4.07
C MET A 14 -5.35 -3.35 -2.98
N PHE A 15 -6.62 -2.95 -2.86
CA PHE A 15 -7.57 -3.53 -1.94
C PHE A 15 -7.79 -5.03 -2.21
N MET A 16 -7.99 -5.42 -3.48
CA MET A 16 -8.17 -6.84 -3.86
C MET A 16 -6.93 -7.68 -3.56
N VAL A 17 -5.74 -7.16 -3.81
CA VAL A 17 -4.47 -7.83 -3.44
C VAL A 17 -4.40 -7.99 -1.92
N GLY A 18 -4.76 -6.97 -1.16
CA GLY A 18 -4.89 -7.03 0.30
C GLY A 18 -5.87 -8.10 0.75
N ALA A 19 -7.08 -8.14 0.17
CA ALA A 19 -8.11 -9.11 0.52
C ALA A 19 -7.67 -10.56 0.31
N SER A 20 -6.79 -10.83 -0.63
CA SER A 20 -6.23 -12.15 -0.89
C SER A 20 -5.18 -12.60 0.15
N LEU A 21 -4.53 -11.66 0.84
CA LEU A 21 -3.40 -11.89 1.74
C LEU A 21 -3.72 -12.85 2.90
N PRO A 22 -4.84 -12.72 3.66
CA PRO A 22 -5.18 -13.63 4.76
C PRO A 22 -5.40 -15.07 4.30
N PHE A 23 -5.93 -15.25 3.10
CA PHE A 23 -6.16 -16.60 2.52
C PHE A 23 -4.81 -17.26 2.15
N ALA A 24 -3.91 -16.49 1.54
CA ALA A 24 -2.59 -16.99 1.19
C ALA A 24 -1.77 -17.35 2.43
N LEU A 25 -1.76 -16.49 3.45
CA LEU A 25 -1.04 -16.72 4.70
C LEU A 25 -1.59 -17.92 5.47
N ALA A 26 -2.93 -18.04 5.55
CA ALA A 26 -3.57 -19.17 6.23
C ALA A 26 -3.15 -20.52 5.65
N ARG A 27 -3.20 -20.67 4.32
CA ARG A 27 -2.76 -21.90 3.66
C ARG A 27 -1.29 -22.24 3.95
N ARG A 28 -0.44 -21.23 4.11
CA ARG A 28 0.97 -21.42 4.43
C ARG A 28 1.15 -21.84 5.90
N ILE A 29 0.42 -21.22 6.82
CA ILE A 29 0.42 -21.58 8.24
C ILE A 29 -0.11 -23.01 8.43
N GLU A 30 -1.17 -23.40 7.74
CA GLU A 30 -1.72 -24.77 7.73
C GLU A 30 -0.69 -25.82 7.24
N ARG A 31 0.25 -25.40 6.39
CA ARG A 31 1.40 -26.21 5.94
C ARG A 31 2.63 -26.13 6.85
N GLY A 32 2.50 -25.51 8.04
CA GLY A 32 3.57 -25.41 9.03
C GLY A 32 4.53 -24.25 8.83
N ALA A 33 4.23 -23.29 7.93
CA ALA A 33 5.10 -22.13 7.73
C ALA A 33 5.04 -21.17 8.93
N GLY A 34 6.20 -20.95 9.58
CA GLY A 34 6.36 -19.96 10.64
C GLY A 34 6.46 -18.52 10.12
N PHE A 35 6.56 -17.56 11.07
CA PHE A 35 6.66 -16.13 10.74
C PHE A 35 7.83 -15.82 9.79
N ALA A 36 9.04 -16.31 10.09
CA ALA A 36 10.22 -16.04 9.26
C ALA A 36 10.07 -16.53 7.81
N GLN A 37 9.44 -17.71 7.62
CA GLN A 37 9.18 -18.24 6.28
C GLN A 37 8.14 -17.42 5.53
N ASN A 38 7.12 -16.90 6.22
CA ASN A 38 6.12 -16.02 5.64
C ASN A 38 6.72 -14.65 5.32
N LEU A 39 7.53 -14.08 6.21
CA LEU A 39 8.27 -12.83 5.98
C LEU A 39 9.16 -12.94 4.74
N LYS A 40 9.98 -14.00 4.66
CA LYS A 40 10.82 -14.26 3.48
C LYS A 40 9.99 -14.31 2.20
N HIS A 41 8.86 -15.03 2.21
CA HIS A 41 7.98 -15.14 1.04
C HIS A 41 7.39 -13.80 0.62
N VAL A 42 6.90 -13.01 1.59
CA VAL A 42 6.33 -11.68 1.35
C VAL A 42 7.39 -10.73 0.80
N THR A 43 8.59 -10.72 1.39
CA THR A 43 9.72 -9.91 0.92
C THR A 43 10.07 -10.25 -0.53
N PHE A 44 10.22 -11.53 -0.87
CA PHE A 44 10.50 -11.93 -2.26
C PHE A 44 9.37 -11.57 -3.22
N ARG A 45 8.11 -11.65 -2.78
CA ARG A 45 6.97 -11.21 -3.59
C ARG A 45 6.99 -9.70 -3.82
N ALA A 46 7.25 -8.91 -2.78
CA ALA A 46 7.40 -7.47 -2.87
C ALA A 46 8.53 -7.07 -3.84
N LEU A 47 9.71 -7.69 -3.68
CA LEU A 47 10.85 -7.44 -4.57
C LEU A 47 10.54 -7.78 -6.03
N ARG A 48 9.85 -8.90 -6.29
CA ARG A 48 9.45 -9.27 -7.66
C ARG A 48 8.49 -8.24 -8.26
N LEU A 49 7.56 -7.70 -7.48
CA LEU A 49 6.66 -6.64 -7.95
C LEU A 49 7.42 -5.35 -8.25
N ILE A 50 8.35 -4.95 -7.38
CA ILE A 50 9.20 -3.79 -7.58
C ILE A 50 10.05 -3.96 -8.86
N LEU A 51 10.73 -5.08 -9.00
CA LEU A 51 11.56 -5.38 -10.18
C LEU A 51 10.72 -5.43 -11.47
N LEU A 52 9.52 -6.02 -11.41
CA LEU A 52 8.62 -6.06 -12.55
C LEU A 52 8.14 -4.66 -12.92
N GLY A 53 7.79 -3.81 -11.94
CA GLY A 53 7.42 -2.42 -12.16
C GLY A 53 8.52 -1.65 -12.86
N GLN A 54 9.74 -1.70 -12.34
CA GLN A 54 10.91 -1.04 -12.93
C GLN A 54 11.23 -1.57 -14.34
N PHE A 55 11.11 -2.88 -14.54
CA PHE A 55 11.29 -3.49 -15.86
C PHE A 55 10.26 -2.98 -16.88
N LEU A 56 8.98 -2.94 -16.51
CA LEU A 56 7.91 -2.47 -17.39
C LEU A 56 8.06 -0.97 -17.72
N THR A 57 8.47 -0.16 -16.74
CA THR A 57 8.75 1.27 -16.96
C THR A 57 9.90 1.46 -17.94
N THR A 58 11.01 0.76 -17.72
CA THR A 58 12.19 0.77 -18.61
C THR A 58 11.82 0.30 -20.02
N LEU A 59 11.03 -0.77 -20.14
CA LEU A 59 10.59 -1.28 -21.43
C LEU A 59 9.71 -0.28 -22.19
N ARG A 60 8.80 0.39 -21.47
CA ARG A 60 7.92 1.42 -22.04
C ARG A 60 8.69 2.66 -22.51
N ALA A 61 9.69 3.07 -21.74
CA ALA A 61 10.54 4.21 -22.05
C ALA A 61 11.54 3.93 -23.20
N GLY A 62 11.88 2.67 -23.47
CA GLY A 62 12.91 2.29 -24.45
C GLY A 62 14.34 2.55 -23.99
N HIS A 63 14.55 3.05 -22.77
CA HIS A 63 15.83 3.24 -22.10
C HIS A 63 15.67 3.00 -20.60
N TYR A 64 16.77 2.81 -19.89
CA TYR A 64 16.70 2.62 -18.44
C TYR A 64 16.05 3.84 -17.77
N GLN A 65 14.93 3.59 -17.10
CA GLN A 65 14.19 4.60 -16.35
C GLN A 65 13.82 4.03 -14.98
N HIS A 66 14.12 4.81 -13.94
CA HIS A 66 13.83 4.45 -12.57
C HIS A 66 12.66 5.29 -12.04
N GLU A 67 11.53 4.63 -11.77
CA GLU A 67 10.31 5.27 -11.25
C GLU A 67 9.81 4.52 -10.00
N PRO A 68 10.36 4.82 -8.81
CA PRO A 68 9.98 4.13 -7.57
C PRO A 68 8.53 4.43 -7.13
N TYR A 69 7.92 5.46 -7.69
CA TYR A 69 6.52 5.82 -7.49
C TYR A 69 5.53 5.07 -8.42
N GLU A 70 6.03 4.20 -9.30
CA GLU A 70 5.23 3.39 -10.20
C GLU A 70 4.30 2.42 -9.43
N THR A 71 3.14 2.10 -10.00
CA THR A 71 2.05 1.35 -9.35
C THR A 71 2.48 0.00 -8.76
N LEU A 72 3.27 -0.80 -9.49
CA LEU A 72 3.70 -2.13 -8.99
C LEU A 72 4.76 -2.01 -7.90
N THR A 73 5.62 -1.00 -7.97
CA THR A 73 6.56 -0.67 -6.91
C THR A 73 5.83 -0.24 -5.64
N GLN A 74 4.87 0.68 -5.77
CA GLN A 74 3.98 1.09 -4.68
C GLN A 74 3.24 -0.11 -4.07
N LEU A 75 2.70 -0.99 -4.91
CA LEU A 75 2.02 -2.20 -4.47
C LEU A 75 2.96 -3.14 -3.73
N GLY A 76 4.18 -3.36 -4.24
CA GLY A 76 5.18 -4.22 -3.60
C GLY A 76 5.53 -3.75 -2.20
N ILE A 77 5.85 -2.47 -2.05
CA ILE A 77 6.17 -1.85 -0.76
C ILE A 77 4.95 -1.91 0.17
N SER A 78 3.78 -1.50 -0.32
CA SER A 78 2.53 -1.50 0.46
C SER A 78 2.12 -2.89 0.93
N TYR A 79 2.29 -3.90 0.11
CA TYR A 79 2.04 -5.30 0.45
C TYR A 79 2.93 -5.79 1.60
N PHE A 80 4.21 -5.39 1.58
CA PHE A 80 5.16 -5.72 2.64
C PHE A 80 4.76 -5.07 3.98
N PHE A 81 4.46 -3.77 3.99
CA PHE A 81 4.05 -3.07 5.21
C PHE A 81 2.70 -3.56 5.75
N ALA A 82 1.72 -3.82 4.87
CA ALA A 82 0.45 -4.40 5.27
C ALA A 82 0.63 -5.77 5.93
N PHE A 83 1.55 -6.62 5.43
CA PHE A 83 1.87 -7.89 6.08
C PHE A 83 2.49 -7.68 7.47
N LEU A 84 3.41 -6.73 7.63
CA LEU A 84 4.01 -6.45 8.94
C LEU A 84 2.95 -6.04 9.97
N ILE A 85 2.05 -5.13 9.59
CA ILE A 85 0.96 -4.68 10.47
C ILE A 85 0.00 -5.84 10.76
N LEU A 86 -0.39 -6.60 9.73
CA LEU A 86 -1.28 -7.76 9.90
C LEU A 86 -0.69 -8.85 10.82
N SER A 87 0.63 -8.93 10.90
CA SER A 87 1.35 -9.86 11.78
C SER A 87 1.40 -9.42 13.24
N MET A 88 1.02 -8.18 13.53
CA MET A 88 0.92 -7.67 14.89
C MET A 88 -0.32 -8.24 15.61
N ARG A 89 -0.35 -8.14 16.94
CA ARG A 89 -1.56 -8.46 17.72
C ARG A 89 -2.74 -7.60 17.23
N PRO A 90 -3.95 -8.15 17.03
CA PRO A 90 -5.08 -7.44 16.38
C PRO A 90 -5.39 -6.06 16.97
N ARG A 91 -5.24 -5.87 18.28
CA ARG A 91 -5.47 -4.58 18.96
C ARG A 91 -4.50 -3.47 18.53
N TRP A 92 -3.30 -3.81 18.07
CA TRP A 92 -2.28 -2.85 17.67
C TRP A 92 -2.32 -2.52 16.17
N GLN A 93 -2.99 -3.34 15.36
CA GLN A 93 -3.10 -3.12 13.92
C GLN A 93 -3.76 -1.76 13.56
N PRO A 94 -4.92 -1.38 14.15
CA PRO A 94 -5.52 -0.08 13.85
C PRO A 94 -4.68 1.09 14.40
N VAL A 95 -3.97 0.90 15.51
CA VAL A 95 -3.07 1.92 16.05
C VAL A 95 -1.90 2.15 15.09
N ALA A 96 -1.25 1.09 14.62
CA ALA A 96 -0.15 1.18 13.65
C ALA A 96 -0.63 1.81 12.34
N ALA A 97 -1.81 1.44 11.84
CA ALA A 97 -2.43 2.04 10.67
C ALA A 97 -2.70 3.53 10.86
N GLY A 98 -3.28 3.92 12.00
CA GLY A 98 -3.55 5.32 12.35
C GLY A 98 -2.27 6.15 12.46
N LEU A 99 -1.22 5.62 13.09
CA LEU A 99 0.08 6.28 13.17
C LEU A 99 0.71 6.45 11.78
N MET A 100 0.58 5.45 10.92
CA MET A 100 1.10 5.52 9.55
C MET A 100 0.37 6.58 8.71
N LEU A 101 -0.96 6.69 8.83
CA LEU A 101 -1.73 7.76 8.21
C LEU A 101 -1.38 9.13 8.78
N ALA A 102 -1.29 9.24 10.11
CA ALA A 102 -0.91 10.48 10.77
C ALA A 102 0.49 10.95 10.38
N ALA A 103 1.45 10.02 10.28
CA ALA A 103 2.80 10.31 9.82
C ALA A 103 2.80 10.81 8.36
N ASN A 104 2.05 10.12 7.48
CA ASN A 104 1.92 10.56 6.09
C ASN A 104 1.32 11.96 5.99
N TRP A 105 0.23 12.22 6.69
CA TRP A 105 -0.40 13.53 6.72
C TRP A 105 0.51 14.60 7.31
N ALA A 106 1.17 14.32 8.44
CA ALA A 106 2.06 15.24 9.11
C ALA A 106 3.26 15.64 8.22
N LEU A 107 3.83 14.70 7.47
CA LEU A 107 4.92 14.99 6.54
C LEU A 107 4.51 16.04 5.51
N TYR A 108 3.35 15.91 4.89
CA TYR A 108 2.88 16.88 3.90
C TYR A 108 2.51 18.24 4.53
N VAL A 109 1.92 18.25 5.73
CA VAL A 109 1.49 19.49 6.39
C VAL A 109 2.66 20.25 7.02
N LEU A 110 3.64 19.54 7.60
CA LEU A 110 4.80 20.17 8.26
C LEU A 110 5.86 20.65 7.25
N PHE A 111 5.87 20.07 6.05
CA PHE A 111 6.80 20.43 4.97
C PHE A 111 6.02 20.82 3.70
N PRO A 112 5.29 21.94 3.73
CA PRO A 112 4.50 22.38 2.58
C PRO A 112 5.39 22.82 1.44
N GLY A 113 4.96 22.56 0.21
CA GLY A 113 5.57 23.13 -0.99
C GLY A 113 5.15 24.58 -1.22
N SER A 114 5.60 25.18 -2.32
CA SER A 114 5.36 26.60 -2.65
C SER A 114 3.87 26.95 -2.80
N GLU A 115 3.06 26.00 -3.28
CA GLU A 115 1.60 26.16 -3.47
C GLU A 115 0.79 25.52 -2.33
N GLY A 116 1.45 25.12 -1.23
CA GLY A 116 0.84 24.50 -0.06
C GLY A 116 1.25 23.04 0.16
N PRO A 117 0.66 22.37 1.18
CA PRO A 117 1.06 21.04 1.61
C PRO A 117 1.00 19.96 0.52
N PHE A 118 0.07 20.08 -0.40
CA PHE A 118 -0.17 19.12 -1.48
C PHE A 118 0.17 19.69 -2.85
N SER A 119 1.12 20.62 -2.91
CA SER A 119 1.63 21.15 -4.18
C SER A 119 2.07 20.02 -5.11
N PRO A 120 1.64 20.00 -6.37
CA PRO A 120 2.00 18.92 -7.30
C PRO A 120 3.46 18.98 -7.76
N ARG A 121 4.17 20.09 -7.53
CA ARG A 121 5.52 20.31 -8.07
C ARG A 121 6.64 20.12 -7.08
N ASP A 122 6.45 20.53 -5.83
CA ASP A 122 7.50 20.66 -4.82
C ASP A 122 7.05 20.20 -3.43
N ASN A 123 6.07 19.29 -3.36
CA ASN A 123 5.68 18.69 -2.09
C ASN A 123 6.81 17.84 -1.49
N ILE A 124 6.70 17.53 -0.20
CA ILE A 124 7.72 16.73 0.52
C ILE A 124 8.03 15.40 -0.15
N GLY A 125 7.08 14.77 -0.84
CA GLY A 125 7.30 13.52 -1.55
C GLY A 125 8.27 13.68 -2.71
N VAL A 126 8.13 14.74 -3.50
CA VAL A 126 9.06 15.10 -4.60
C VAL A 126 10.44 15.39 -4.03
N VAL A 127 10.54 16.16 -2.94
CA VAL A 127 11.80 16.47 -2.28
C VAL A 127 12.53 15.21 -1.80
N ILE A 128 11.79 14.26 -1.21
CA ILE A 128 12.35 12.98 -0.78
C ILE A 128 12.82 12.15 -1.99
N ASP A 129 12.04 12.06 -3.05
CA ASP A 129 12.40 11.30 -4.25
C ASP A 129 13.64 11.90 -4.93
N GLN A 130 13.76 13.22 -4.96
CA GLN A 130 14.95 13.90 -5.45
C GLN A 130 16.16 13.63 -4.56
N ALA A 131 16.01 13.73 -3.23
CA ALA A 131 17.11 13.55 -2.29
C ALA A 131 17.61 12.09 -2.22
N VAL A 132 16.71 11.11 -2.33
CA VAL A 132 17.04 9.69 -2.16
C VAL A 132 17.40 9.01 -3.48
N PHE A 133 16.69 9.34 -4.56
CA PHE A 133 16.82 8.68 -5.85
C PHE A 133 17.39 9.57 -6.95
N GLY A 134 17.60 10.86 -6.68
CA GLY A 134 18.04 11.84 -7.68
C GLY A 134 17.01 12.09 -8.77
N LEU A 135 15.72 11.84 -8.49
CA LEU A 135 14.64 11.98 -9.46
C LEU A 135 14.05 13.38 -9.42
N ASP A 136 14.08 14.04 -10.55
CA ASP A 136 13.38 15.31 -10.77
C ASP A 136 12.09 14.99 -11.54
N HIS A 137 10.98 14.90 -10.84
CA HIS A 137 9.67 14.66 -11.44
C HIS A 137 8.66 15.68 -10.93
N ALA A 138 7.86 16.21 -11.85
CA ALA A 138 6.68 16.99 -11.51
C ALA A 138 5.48 16.05 -11.47
N GLY A 139 4.77 16.02 -10.36
CA GLY A 139 3.54 15.25 -10.31
C GLY A 139 3.05 14.92 -8.89
N SER A 140 1.80 14.51 -8.83
CA SER A 140 1.15 14.10 -7.57
C SER A 140 1.61 12.73 -7.06
N TRP A 141 2.43 12.02 -7.81
CA TRP A 141 2.93 10.69 -7.50
C TRP A 141 4.30 10.79 -6.86
N ALA A 142 4.44 10.29 -5.65
CA ALA A 142 5.70 10.23 -4.94
C ALA A 142 5.87 8.86 -4.28
N THR A 143 7.11 8.43 -4.10
CA THR A 143 7.41 7.11 -3.49
C THR A 143 6.78 6.98 -2.11
N ILE A 144 6.79 8.05 -1.31
CA ILE A 144 6.24 8.08 0.05
C ILE A 144 4.74 7.78 0.12
N ASN A 145 4.00 7.90 -1.00
CA ASN A 145 2.58 7.55 -1.07
C ASN A 145 2.30 6.08 -0.75
N PHE A 146 3.34 5.23 -0.70
CA PHE A 146 3.21 3.86 -0.20
C PHE A 146 2.64 3.80 1.22
N LEU A 147 2.82 4.83 2.04
CA LEU A 147 2.23 4.90 3.39
C LEU A 147 0.69 4.84 3.32
N GLY A 148 0.08 5.68 2.51
CA GLY A 148 -1.37 5.64 2.27
C GLY A 148 -1.82 4.37 1.55
N SER A 149 -1.10 3.97 0.52
CA SER A 149 -1.38 2.75 -0.24
C SER A 149 -1.32 1.49 0.61
N SER A 150 -0.44 1.44 1.63
CA SER A 150 -0.35 0.34 2.59
C SER A 150 -1.64 0.17 3.39
N ILE A 151 -2.32 1.28 3.70
CA ILE A 151 -3.60 1.23 4.43
C ILE A 151 -4.71 0.69 3.52
N THR A 152 -4.69 1.00 2.24
CA THR A 152 -5.63 0.42 1.26
C THR A 152 -5.44 -1.10 1.16
N VAL A 153 -4.21 -1.59 1.06
CA VAL A 153 -3.90 -3.03 1.09
C VAL A 153 -4.32 -3.67 2.41
N LEU A 154 -4.05 -3.00 3.54
CA LEU A 154 -4.41 -3.50 4.88
C LEU A 154 -5.93 -3.56 5.08
N SER A 155 -6.67 -2.57 4.61
CA SER A 155 -8.14 -2.55 4.63
C SER A 155 -8.72 -3.73 3.85
N GLY A 156 -8.14 -4.02 2.69
CA GLY A 156 -8.44 -5.25 1.95
C GLY A 156 -8.15 -6.50 2.79
N ALA A 157 -6.99 -6.56 3.45
CA ALA A 157 -6.61 -7.71 4.29
C ALA A 157 -7.56 -7.91 5.48
N TRP A 158 -8.00 -6.86 6.15
CA TRP A 158 -9.01 -6.94 7.20
C TRP A 158 -10.35 -7.43 6.66
N SER A 159 -10.78 -6.94 5.49
CA SER A 159 -11.98 -7.41 4.82
C SER A 159 -11.88 -8.89 4.44
N GLY A 160 -10.76 -9.32 3.88
CA GLY A 160 -10.48 -10.72 3.58
C GLY A 160 -10.47 -11.62 4.83
N ALA A 161 -9.87 -11.15 5.93
CA ALA A 161 -9.89 -11.85 7.21
C ALA A 161 -11.31 -11.98 7.78
N LEU A 162 -12.12 -10.92 7.67
CA LEU A 162 -13.54 -10.95 8.04
C LEU A 162 -14.33 -11.95 7.20
N LEU A 163 -14.13 -11.95 5.89
CA LEU A 163 -14.79 -12.91 4.98
C LEU A 163 -14.44 -14.36 5.31
N ARG A 164 -13.19 -14.62 5.68
CA ARG A 164 -12.72 -15.94 6.12
C ARG A 164 -13.22 -16.36 7.49
N SER A 165 -13.63 -15.42 8.34
CA SER A 165 -14.09 -15.70 9.70
C SER A 165 -15.34 -16.59 9.72
N ARG A 166 -15.58 -17.28 10.86
CA ARG A 166 -16.78 -18.13 11.08
C ARG A 166 -18.05 -17.34 11.44
N ARG A 167 -18.03 -16.00 11.31
CA ARG A 167 -19.19 -15.16 11.61
C ARG A 167 -20.31 -15.38 10.59
N SER A 168 -21.57 -15.17 11.00
CA SER A 168 -22.71 -15.23 10.09
C SER A 168 -22.63 -14.19 8.99
N HIS A 169 -23.26 -14.44 7.85
CA HIS A 169 -23.27 -13.48 6.72
C HIS A 169 -23.84 -12.11 7.13
N ALA A 170 -24.92 -12.10 7.93
CA ALA A 170 -25.52 -10.87 8.43
C ALA A 170 -24.54 -10.06 9.31
N ALA A 171 -23.76 -10.72 10.17
CA ALA A 171 -22.76 -10.04 10.99
C ALA A 171 -21.62 -9.47 10.14
N LYS A 172 -21.17 -10.19 9.10
CA LYS A 172 -20.14 -9.70 8.18
C LYS A 172 -20.62 -8.47 7.42
N LEU A 173 -21.85 -8.51 6.89
CA LEU A 173 -22.46 -7.37 6.18
C LEU A 173 -22.60 -6.15 7.07
N LYS A 174 -23.04 -6.31 8.34
CA LYS A 174 -23.14 -5.20 9.29
C LYS A 174 -21.78 -4.53 9.55
N ILE A 175 -20.71 -5.34 9.72
CA ILE A 175 -19.36 -4.82 9.95
C ILE A 175 -18.86 -4.07 8.72
N LEU A 176 -19.04 -4.62 7.51
CA LEU A 176 -18.63 -3.96 6.28
C LEU A 176 -19.41 -2.66 6.03
N ALA A 177 -20.72 -2.67 6.27
CA ALA A 177 -21.54 -1.48 6.15
C ALA A 177 -21.13 -0.39 7.14
N ALA A 178 -20.82 -0.75 8.40
CA ALA A 178 -20.34 0.20 9.40
C ALA A 178 -18.93 0.75 9.11
N ALA A 179 -18.14 0.08 8.27
CA ALA A 179 -16.82 0.56 7.85
C ALA A 179 -16.88 1.54 6.67
N ILE A 180 -18.03 1.67 6.01
CA ILE A 180 -18.27 2.58 4.86
C ILE A 180 -19.01 3.84 5.31
N ALA A 181 -19.75 3.78 6.43
CA ALA A 181 -20.50 4.92 7.01
C ALA A 181 -19.59 5.88 7.77
#